data_5e96ba21e9448b2a10d63a5da0958c24
#
_entry.id   5e96ba21e9448b2a10d63a5da0958c24
#
_cell.length_a   1.000
_cell.length_b   1.000
_cell.length_c   1.000
_cell.angle_alpha   90.00
_cell.angle_beta   90.00
_cell.angle_gamma   90.00
#
_symmetry.space_group_name_H-M   'P 1'
#
loop_
_entity.id
_entity.type
_entity.pdbx_description
1 polymer ?
#
loop_
_entity_poly.entity_id
_entity_poly.type
_entity_poly.pdbx_seq_one_letter_code
_entity_poly.pdbx_strand_id
1 'polypeptide(L)'
;MPGHRHVIALVAALLLGAAPVTADQHDMPADSDGLAGAFLAGRVALVENDFAAQARYFQRALQADPGNMFFMDAAMQAQVMLGQVDKALPLAKTLLASGGQSQIAALVLQAGRFADGDYAAVLEAVESGPDTGPLTDALAPAWAQIGLGRMSDALAAFDQAIAGDLVAPFALYNKALALALVGDFEGANELLMGDSAGPISMGRRGALAQLLVLGQLEQFDEALELSQAMFGLDVESDMQQLREAFAEGRQMPFTMIGSASEGLAEAYFVIGSALASDDDGTLPLVYARLAEFLAPDHTEAMLLSARVLDSLGQYDLTDAAYARVPEGDPFFLTAQLGRAQALFEADDAEAAITQLRELAAQMPDEILVLSTLGDFLRREEQFTEAVEAYERAIDLIDEPERRHWVLYYTYAIALEREDRFDDAEPWFRRALEFVPDNPSVLNYLGYSLVEERRNLDEALDMIERAVEGDPDSGYIVDSLGWALYRLGRYDEAVPVMERAVELMPTDPILNDHLGDVYWMVGRDREARFQWRRALSFAPHPDLEVERIRRKLDVGLDIVLSEEEAGADGN
;
A
#
# COMPACT_ATOMS: atom_id res chain seq x y z
N MET A 1 1.65 -29.18 32.12
CA MET A 1 0.25 -29.54 31.79
C MET A 1 0.10 -29.43 30.29
N PRO A 2 -0.16 -30.50 29.55
CA PRO A 2 -0.35 -30.49 28.11
C PRO A 2 -1.86 -30.51 27.79
N GLY A 3 -2.28 -29.71 26.86
CA GLY A 3 -3.66 -29.79 26.34
C GLY A 3 -4.01 -28.53 25.56
N HIS A 4 -3.84 -28.59 24.23
CA HIS A 4 -4.63 -27.91 23.19
C HIS A 4 -3.86 -27.87 21.86
N ARG A 5 -3.55 -29.07 21.35
CA ARG A 5 -2.87 -29.22 20.03
C ARG A 5 -3.51 -30.31 19.16
N HIS A 6 -4.83 -30.45 19.12
CA HIS A 6 -5.48 -31.48 18.29
C HIS A 6 -6.81 -31.09 17.61
N VAL A 7 -7.08 -29.82 17.33
CA VAL A 7 -8.31 -29.41 16.60
C VAL A 7 -8.03 -28.76 15.23
N ILE A 8 -6.78 -28.46 14.89
CA ILE A 8 -6.44 -27.78 13.60
C ILE A 8 -6.08 -28.77 12.47
N ALA A 9 -5.95 -30.06 12.75
CA ALA A 9 -5.50 -31.03 11.76
C ALA A 9 -6.60 -31.72 10.92
N LEU A 10 -7.88 -31.38 11.08
CA LEU A 10 -8.99 -32.07 10.38
C LEU A 10 -9.73 -31.21 9.35
N VAL A 11 -9.36 -29.95 9.16
CA VAL A 11 -9.93 -29.08 8.10
C VAL A 11 -9.00 -28.93 6.88
N ALA A 12 -7.73 -29.25 7.03
CA ALA A 12 -6.73 -29.13 5.95
C ALA A 12 -6.69 -30.31 4.94
N ALA A 13 -7.48 -31.38 5.17
CA ALA A 13 -7.44 -32.58 4.33
C ALA A 13 -8.53 -32.65 3.22
N LEU A 14 -9.34 -31.60 3.03
CA LEU A 14 -10.41 -31.54 2.02
C LEU A 14 -10.21 -30.46 0.93
N LEU A 15 -9.03 -29.82 0.89
CA LEU A 15 -8.69 -28.77 -0.09
C LEU A 15 -7.56 -29.14 -1.07
N LEU A 16 -7.15 -30.39 -1.13
CA LEU A 16 -6.12 -30.87 -2.08
C LEU A 16 -6.79 -31.52 -3.30
N GLY A 17 -7.39 -30.71 -4.17
CA GLY A 17 -7.99 -31.21 -5.41
C GLY A 17 -8.62 -30.17 -6.32
N ALA A 18 -8.43 -28.88 -6.09
CA ALA A 18 -8.85 -27.86 -7.05
C ALA A 18 -7.63 -27.30 -7.78
N ALA A 19 -7.55 -27.56 -9.08
CA ALA A 19 -6.68 -26.82 -9.99
C ALA A 19 -7.02 -25.32 -9.90
N PRO A 20 -6.06 -24.40 -10.13
CA PRO A 20 -6.39 -22.99 -10.18
C PRO A 20 -7.41 -22.76 -11.31
N VAL A 21 -8.64 -22.45 -10.94
CA VAL A 21 -9.62 -21.92 -11.86
C VAL A 21 -9.25 -20.46 -12.00
N THR A 22 -8.66 -20.08 -13.12
CA THR A 22 -8.63 -18.70 -13.56
C THR A 22 -10.05 -18.16 -13.46
N ALA A 23 -10.24 -17.11 -12.68
CA ALA A 23 -11.50 -16.40 -12.57
C ALA A 23 -11.75 -15.62 -13.86
N ASP A 24 -12.16 -16.35 -14.91
CA ASP A 24 -12.93 -15.75 -15.99
C ASP A 24 -14.22 -15.20 -15.36
N GLN A 25 -14.56 -13.97 -15.70
CA GLN A 25 -15.87 -13.37 -15.41
C GLN A 25 -16.97 -14.23 -16.07
N HIS A 26 -17.21 -15.38 -15.49
CA HIS A 26 -18.32 -16.21 -15.91
C HIS A 26 -19.55 -15.81 -15.09
N ASP A 27 -20.56 -15.31 -15.80
CA ASP A 27 -21.93 -15.26 -15.32
C ASP A 27 -22.23 -16.53 -14.50
N MET A 28 -22.37 -16.35 -13.19
CA MET A 28 -22.75 -17.43 -12.28
C MET A 28 -24.02 -18.08 -12.81
N PRO A 29 -24.14 -19.42 -12.82
CA PRO A 29 -25.25 -20.12 -13.41
C PRO A 29 -26.60 -19.69 -12.81
N ALA A 30 -27.65 -19.76 -13.64
CA ALA A 30 -29.02 -19.31 -13.36
C ALA A 30 -29.70 -19.89 -12.11
N ASP A 31 -29.09 -20.84 -11.40
CA ASP A 31 -29.57 -21.42 -10.14
C ASP A 31 -29.33 -20.54 -8.88
N SER A 32 -28.66 -19.38 -9.02
CA SER A 32 -28.49 -18.40 -7.92
C SER A 32 -29.79 -17.57 -7.67
N ASP A 33 -30.86 -17.80 -8.40
CA ASP A 33 -32.09 -17.01 -8.29
C ASP A 33 -32.92 -17.28 -7.01
N GLY A 34 -32.62 -18.33 -6.27
CA GLY A 34 -33.25 -18.63 -4.99
C GLY A 34 -32.53 -17.93 -3.80
N LEU A 35 -33.23 -17.77 -2.66
CA LEU A 35 -32.70 -17.23 -1.43
C LEU A 35 -31.39 -17.90 -1.01
N ALA A 36 -31.31 -19.24 -1.10
CA ALA A 36 -30.11 -19.99 -0.73
C ALA A 36 -28.93 -19.68 -1.64
N GLY A 37 -29.15 -19.55 -2.96
CA GLY A 37 -28.11 -19.19 -3.93
C GLY A 37 -27.60 -17.76 -3.69
N ALA A 38 -28.51 -16.80 -3.50
CA ALA A 38 -28.14 -15.42 -3.20
C ALA A 38 -27.37 -15.31 -1.87
N PHE A 39 -27.80 -16.05 -0.83
CA PHE A 39 -27.10 -16.07 0.45
C PHE A 39 -25.68 -16.64 0.33
N LEU A 40 -25.53 -17.80 -0.33
CA LEU A 40 -24.20 -18.43 -0.46
C LEU A 40 -23.25 -17.56 -1.30
N ALA A 41 -23.73 -16.99 -2.41
CA ALA A 41 -22.94 -16.07 -3.23
C ALA A 41 -22.55 -14.80 -2.45
N GLY A 42 -23.48 -14.23 -1.67
CA GLY A 42 -23.18 -13.10 -0.79
C GLY A 42 -22.17 -13.43 0.31
N ARG A 43 -22.16 -14.68 0.81
CA ARG A 43 -21.17 -15.15 1.81
C ARG A 43 -19.78 -15.32 1.19
N VAL A 44 -19.69 -15.79 -0.04
CA VAL A 44 -18.41 -15.87 -0.77
C VAL A 44 -17.89 -14.46 -1.01
N ALA A 45 -18.71 -13.57 -1.55
CA ALA A 45 -18.35 -12.17 -1.78
C ALA A 45 -17.87 -11.45 -0.49
N LEU A 46 -18.49 -11.77 0.66
CA LEU A 46 -18.06 -11.24 1.97
C LEU A 46 -16.65 -11.69 2.35
N VAL A 47 -16.30 -12.95 2.09
CA VAL A 47 -14.96 -13.51 2.41
C VAL A 47 -13.89 -12.96 1.45
N GLU A 48 -14.28 -12.72 0.21
CA GLU A 48 -13.40 -12.22 -0.86
C GLU A 48 -13.34 -10.67 -0.90
N ASN A 49 -14.02 -9.98 0.02
CA ASN A 49 -14.17 -8.53 0.04
C ASN A 49 -14.78 -7.95 -1.26
N ASP A 50 -15.44 -8.75 -2.09
CA ASP A 50 -16.17 -8.24 -3.28
C ASP A 50 -17.43 -7.48 -2.83
N PHE A 51 -17.25 -6.21 -2.49
CA PHE A 51 -18.32 -5.36 -1.99
C PHE A 51 -19.47 -5.17 -3.00
N ALA A 52 -19.18 -5.17 -4.30
CA ALA A 52 -20.19 -5.03 -5.34
C ALA A 52 -21.09 -6.28 -5.44
N ALA A 53 -20.48 -7.47 -5.45
CA ALA A 53 -21.21 -8.72 -5.39
C ALA A 53 -21.96 -8.89 -4.06
N GLN A 54 -21.32 -8.54 -2.94
CA GLN A 54 -21.94 -8.55 -1.60
C GLN A 54 -23.22 -7.71 -1.57
N ALA A 55 -23.14 -6.45 -2.01
CA ALA A 55 -24.29 -5.56 -2.07
C ALA A 55 -25.40 -6.15 -2.95
N ARG A 56 -25.06 -6.64 -4.15
CA ARG A 56 -25.99 -7.22 -5.11
C ARG A 56 -26.69 -8.46 -4.56
N TYR A 57 -25.96 -9.40 -3.98
CA TYR A 57 -26.53 -10.68 -3.54
C TYR A 57 -27.32 -10.54 -2.24
N PHE A 58 -26.86 -9.75 -1.26
CA PHE A 58 -27.66 -9.53 -0.06
C PHE A 58 -28.89 -8.66 -0.30
N GLN A 59 -28.84 -7.72 -1.25
CA GLN A 59 -30.04 -7.02 -1.70
C GLN A 59 -31.07 -7.97 -2.33
N ARG A 60 -30.63 -8.96 -3.14
CA ARG A 60 -31.49 -10.02 -3.69
C ARG A 60 -32.05 -10.91 -2.58
N ALA A 61 -31.24 -11.30 -1.61
CA ALA A 61 -31.70 -12.07 -0.45
C ALA A 61 -32.77 -11.31 0.35
N LEU A 62 -32.65 -10.01 0.54
CA LEU A 62 -33.62 -9.13 1.17
C LEU A 62 -34.96 -9.05 0.41
N GLN A 63 -34.97 -9.19 -0.91
CA GLN A 63 -36.24 -9.27 -1.67
C GLN A 63 -37.05 -10.51 -1.31
N ALA A 64 -36.38 -11.63 -0.97
CA ALA A 64 -37.02 -12.88 -0.59
C ALA A 64 -37.33 -12.93 0.94
N ASP A 65 -36.53 -12.29 1.78
CA ASP A 65 -36.70 -12.20 3.22
C ASP A 65 -36.40 -10.77 3.74
N PRO A 66 -37.36 -9.83 3.58
CA PRO A 66 -37.17 -8.41 3.90
C PRO A 66 -36.92 -8.10 5.39
N GLY A 67 -37.24 -9.04 6.28
CA GLY A 67 -37.08 -8.88 7.74
C GLY A 67 -35.74 -9.39 8.26
N ASN A 68 -34.90 -9.94 7.43
CA ASN A 68 -33.63 -10.55 7.85
C ASN A 68 -32.57 -9.52 8.20
N MET A 69 -32.30 -9.38 9.49
CA MET A 69 -31.34 -8.39 9.99
C MET A 69 -29.91 -8.62 9.50
N PHE A 70 -29.49 -9.87 9.34
CA PHE A 70 -28.15 -10.19 8.82
C PHE A 70 -28.02 -9.72 7.35
N PHE A 71 -29.03 -9.94 6.52
CA PHE A 71 -28.99 -9.48 5.12
C PHE A 71 -29.01 -7.96 5.03
N MET A 72 -29.79 -7.29 5.91
CA MET A 72 -29.79 -5.81 5.99
C MET A 72 -28.43 -5.27 6.37
N ASP A 73 -27.81 -5.81 7.42
CA ASP A 73 -26.53 -5.37 7.91
C ASP A 73 -25.44 -5.60 6.86
N ALA A 74 -25.37 -6.80 6.27
CA ALA A 74 -24.39 -7.11 5.23
C ALA A 74 -24.55 -6.27 3.96
N ALA A 75 -25.80 -6.03 3.51
CA ALA A 75 -26.04 -5.16 2.38
C ALA A 75 -25.70 -3.70 2.67
N MET A 76 -26.03 -3.21 3.87
CA MET A 76 -25.71 -1.87 4.33
C MET A 76 -24.19 -1.65 4.39
N GLN A 77 -23.46 -2.56 5.02
CA GLN A 77 -22.00 -2.49 5.10
C GLN A 77 -21.37 -2.44 3.71
N ALA A 78 -21.78 -3.33 2.80
CA ALA A 78 -21.29 -3.30 1.41
C ALA A 78 -21.56 -1.97 0.70
N GLN A 79 -22.72 -1.34 0.91
CA GLN A 79 -23.01 -0.01 0.36
C GLN A 79 -22.07 1.07 0.91
N VAL A 80 -21.72 1.00 2.22
CA VAL A 80 -20.75 1.92 2.82
C VAL A 80 -19.36 1.73 2.19
N MET A 81 -18.89 0.48 2.08
CA MET A 81 -17.57 0.17 1.47
C MET A 81 -17.48 0.67 0.03
N LEU A 82 -18.58 0.62 -0.73
CA LEU A 82 -18.70 1.17 -2.08
C LEU A 82 -18.79 2.71 -2.10
N GLY A 83 -18.77 3.40 -0.96
CA GLY A 83 -18.95 4.85 -0.87
C GLY A 83 -20.38 5.31 -1.15
N GLN A 84 -21.37 4.40 -1.10
CA GLN A 84 -22.77 4.65 -1.43
C GLN A 84 -23.60 4.84 -0.14
N VAL A 85 -23.15 5.75 0.73
CA VAL A 85 -23.75 5.98 2.05
C VAL A 85 -25.24 6.32 1.97
N ASP A 86 -25.67 7.05 0.94
CA ASP A 86 -27.09 7.36 0.71
C ASP A 86 -27.94 6.09 0.55
N LYS A 87 -27.38 5.02 -0.04
CA LYS A 87 -28.08 3.73 -0.17
C LYS A 87 -28.00 2.90 1.11
N ALA A 88 -26.99 3.11 1.94
CA ALA A 88 -26.85 2.47 3.24
C ALA A 88 -27.83 3.03 4.28
N LEU A 89 -28.11 4.33 4.26
CA LEU A 89 -28.96 5.04 5.23
C LEU A 89 -30.34 4.42 5.47
N PRO A 90 -31.16 4.09 4.44
CA PRO A 90 -32.46 3.46 4.66
C PRO A 90 -32.35 2.06 5.27
N LEU A 91 -31.29 1.31 4.94
CA LEU A 91 -31.04 -0.02 5.52
C LEU A 91 -30.64 0.11 7.00
N ALA A 92 -29.71 1.01 7.32
CA ALA A 92 -29.29 1.31 8.70
C ALA A 92 -30.50 1.71 9.58
N LYS A 93 -31.35 2.63 9.07
CA LYS A 93 -32.56 3.07 9.77
C LYS A 93 -33.52 1.92 10.04
N THR A 94 -33.76 1.06 9.06
CA THR A 94 -34.67 -0.09 9.18
C THR A 94 -34.10 -1.12 10.15
N LEU A 95 -32.80 -1.41 10.05
CA LEU A 95 -32.12 -2.38 10.91
C LEU A 95 -32.23 -1.98 12.39
N LEU A 96 -31.88 -0.74 12.72
CA LEU A 96 -31.94 -0.23 14.09
C LEU A 96 -33.39 -0.15 14.62
N ALA A 97 -34.34 0.29 13.80
CA ALA A 97 -35.76 0.33 14.15
C ALA A 97 -36.34 -1.07 14.39
N SER A 98 -35.79 -2.11 13.80
CA SER A 98 -36.16 -3.50 14.00
C SER A 98 -35.51 -4.16 15.23
N GLY A 99 -34.73 -3.41 15.99
CA GLY A 99 -34.01 -3.89 17.17
C GLY A 99 -32.67 -4.55 16.88
N GLY A 100 -32.14 -4.40 15.66
CA GLY A 100 -30.79 -4.81 15.29
C GLY A 100 -29.76 -4.01 16.07
N GLN A 101 -28.64 -4.65 16.40
CA GLN A 101 -27.50 -3.99 17.05
C GLN A 101 -26.31 -4.03 16.08
N SER A 102 -25.98 -2.88 15.48
CA SER A 102 -24.86 -2.71 14.57
C SER A 102 -24.24 -1.35 14.80
N GLN A 103 -22.98 -1.33 15.19
CA GLN A 103 -22.20 -0.10 15.36
C GLN A 103 -22.10 0.66 14.04
N ILE A 104 -21.85 -0.05 12.93
CA ILE A 104 -21.76 0.56 11.60
C ILE A 104 -23.08 1.22 11.20
N ALA A 105 -24.23 0.57 11.48
CA ALA A 105 -25.54 1.17 11.23
C ALA A 105 -25.76 2.44 12.08
N ALA A 106 -25.29 2.46 13.32
CA ALA A 106 -25.34 3.64 14.18
C ALA A 106 -24.48 4.78 13.64
N LEU A 107 -23.24 4.49 13.20
CA LEU A 107 -22.34 5.45 12.56
C LEU A 107 -22.94 6.03 11.26
N VAL A 108 -23.49 5.16 10.40
CA VAL A 108 -24.16 5.58 9.15
C VAL A 108 -25.33 6.53 9.44
N LEU A 109 -26.18 6.18 10.44
CA LEU A 109 -27.31 7.04 10.79
C LEU A 109 -26.87 8.36 11.43
N GLN A 110 -25.80 8.36 12.22
CA GLN A 110 -25.21 9.57 12.79
C GLN A 110 -24.69 10.48 11.69
N ALA A 111 -23.91 9.94 10.72
CA ALA A 111 -23.43 10.70 9.57
C ALA A 111 -24.59 11.30 8.74
N GLY A 112 -25.65 10.51 8.49
CA GLY A 112 -26.83 10.99 7.79
C GLY A 112 -27.50 12.17 8.50
N ARG A 113 -27.62 12.13 9.83
CA ARG A 113 -28.17 13.24 10.62
C ARG A 113 -27.32 14.51 10.53
N PHE A 114 -25.99 14.36 10.53
CA PHE A 114 -25.09 15.50 10.35
C PHE A 114 -25.21 16.09 8.93
N ALA A 115 -25.30 15.27 7.90
CA ALA A 115 -25.51 15.72 6.53
C ALA A 115 -26.85 16.46 6.36
N ASP A 116 -27.91 16.00 7.05
CA ASP A 116 -29.23 16.63 7.04
C ASP A 116 -29.31 17.88 7.97
N GLY A 117 -28.27 18.16 8.78
CA GLY A 117 -28.29 19.23 9.80
C GLY A 117 -29.19 18.94 11.01
N ASP A 118 -29.61 17.69 11.19
CA ASP A 118 -30.46 17.26 12.32
C ASP A 118 -29.63 16.96 13.57
N TYR A 119 -28.90 17.97 14.03
CA TYR A 119 -28.03 17.89 15.21
C TYR A 119 -28.80 17.60 16.50
N ALA A 120 -30.08 18.00 16.59
CA ALA A 120 -30.90 17.71 17.75
C ALA A 120 -31.14 16.20 17.91
N ALA A 121 -31.45 15.50 16.82
CA ALA A 121 -31.62 14.05 16.83
C ALA A 121 -30.30 13.30 17.14
N VAL A 122 -29.13 13.88 16.87
CA VAL A 122 -27.84 13.31 17.31
C VAL A 122 -27.77 13.33 18.84
N LEU A 123 -28.08 14.45 19.48
CA LEU A 123 -28.03 14.57 20.95
C LEU A 123 -29.03 13.64 21.65
N GLU A 124 -30.24 13.50 21.10
CA GLU A 124 -31.22 12.54 21.61
C GLU A 124 -30.72 11.08 21.52
N ALA A 125 -30.00 10.76 20.44
CA ALA A 125 -29.47 9.41 20.24
C ALA A 125 -28.35 9.04 21.22
N VAL A 126 -27.54 9.99 21.66
CA VAL A 126 -26.47 9.77 22.65
C VAL A 126 -27.04 9.31 24.01
N GLU A 127 -28.23 9.81 24.40
CA GLU A 127 -28.86 9.45 25.68
C GLU A 127 -29.52 8.07 25.66
N SER A 128 -29.95 7.56 24.51
CA SER A 128 -30.81 6.36 24.43
C SER A 128 -30.62 5.53 23.18
N GLY A 129 -29.68 5.88 22.31
CA GLY A 129 -29.45 5.24 21.02
C GLY A 129 -28.42 4.11 21.05
N PRO A 130 -28.16 3.50 19.90
CA PRO A 130 -27.13 2.49 19.76
C PRO A 130 -25.73 3.13 19.83
N ASP A 131 -24.78 2.38 20.38
CA ASP A 131 -23.38 2.72 20.54
C ASP A 131 -22.69 2.93 19.17
N THR A 132 -22.02 4.08 18.97
CA THR A 132 -21.21 4.39 17.78
C THR A 132 -19.71 4.18 18.01
N GLY A 133 -19.35 3.80 19.23
CA GLY A 133 -17.98 3.60 19.68
C GLY A 133 -17.48 4.76 20.56
N PRO A 134 -16.55 4.47 21.48
CA PRO A 134 -16.17 5.39 22.56
C PRO A 134 -15.65 6.74 22.08
N LEU A 135 -14.88 6.77 20.98
CA LEU A 135 -14.36 8.02 20.40
C LEU A 135 -15.48 8.84 19.75
N THR A 136 -16.33 8.21 18.98
CA THR A 136 -17.42 8.87 18.26
C THR A 136 -18.50 9.35 19.20
N ASP A 137 -18.87 8.53 20.19
CA ASP A 137 -19.86 8.90 21.22
C ASP A 137 -19.39 10.10 22.06
N ALA A 138 -18.07 10.26 22.22
CA ALA A 138 -17.51 11.40 22.94
C ALA A 138 -17.43 12.68 22.08
N LEU A 139 -17.16 12.58 20.78
CA LEU A 139 -16.88 13.73 19.92
C LEU A 139 -18.12 14.27 19.19
N ALA A 140 -19.00 13.38 18.70
CA ALA A 140 -20.14 13.78 17.90
C ALA A 140 -21.14 14.71 18.65
N PRO A 141 -21.42 14.55 19.96
CA PRO A 141 -22.26 15.49 20.69
C PRO A 141 -21.70 16.92 20.70
N ALA A 142 -20.38 17.07 20.85
CA ALA A 142 -19.76 18.38 20.84
C ALA A 142 -19.91 19.06 19.47
N TRP A 143 -19.67 18.35 18.37
CA TRP A 143 -19.90 18.86 17.03
C TRP A 143 -21.38 19.16 16.75
N ALA A 144 -22.31 18.35 17.27
CA ALA A 144 -23.73 18.63 17.15
C ALA A 144 -24.14 19.91 17.90
N GLN A 145 -23.57 20.19 19.08
CA GLN A 145 -23.78 21.46 19.78
C GLN A 145 -23.27 22.67 18.98
N ILE A 146 -22.11 22.53 18.30
CA ILE A 146 -21.59 23.56 17.38
C ILE A 146 -22.59 23.81 16.24
N GLY A 147 -23.12 22.73 15.62
CA GLY A 147 -24.13 22.82 14.57
C GLY A 147 -25.41 23.53 15.01
N LEU A 148 -25.76 23.44 16.30
CA LEU A 148 -26.88 24.18 16.92
C LEU A 148 -26.52 25.61 17.34
N GLY A 149 -25.28 26.06 17.14
CA GLY A 149 -24.80 27.37 17.57
C GLY A 149 -24.57 27.50 19.08
N ARG A 150 -24.41 26.37 19.79
CA ARG A 150 -24.27 26.30 21.26
C ARG A 150 -22.82 26.06 21.66
N MET A 151 -21.93 27.00 21.36
CA MET A 151 -20.49 26.85 21.55
C MET A 151 -20.10 26.51 23.00
N SER A 152 -20.73 27.14 24.01
CA SER A 152 -20.43 26.85 25.43
C SER A 152 -20.74 25.40 25.80
N ASP A 153 -21.85 24.85 25.29
CA ASP A 153 -22.23 23.45 25.54
C ASP A 153 -21.27 22.50 24.80
N ALA A 154 -20.82 22.88 23.60
CA ALA A 154 -19.84 22.12 22.84
C ALA A 154 -18.48 22.03 23.57
N LEU A 155 -17.98 23.16 24.07
CA LEU A 155 -16.74 23.18 24.84
C LEU A 155 -16.83 22.33 26.12
N ALA A 156 -17.96 22.39 26.83
CA ALA A 156 -18.22 21.55 28.00
C ALA A 156 -18.24 20.04 27.63
N ALA A 157 -18.80 19.68 26.47
CA ALA A 157 -18.80 18.31 25.98
C ALA A 157 -17.37 17.82 25.62
N PHE A 158 -16.55 18.66 24.97
CA PHE A 158 -15.13 18.34 24.75
C PHE A 158 -14.37 18.21 26.07
N ASP A 159 -14.61 19.08 27.07
CA ASP A 159 -13.95 18.98 28.37
C ASP A 159 -14.30 17.69 29.10
N GLN A 160 -15.54 17.22 28.95
CA GLN A 160 -15.95 15.92 29.48
C GLN A 160 -15.25 14.77 28.77
N ALA A 161 -15.08 14.85 27.43
CA ALA A 161 -14.35 13.86 26.64
C ALA A 161 -12.85 13.82 27.01
N ILE A 162 -12.22 14.98 27.23
CA ILE A 162 -10.82 15.11 27.65
C ILE A 162 -10.58 14.46 29.03
N ALA A 163 -11.56 14.42 29.91
CA ALA A 163 -11.43 13.77 31.21
C ALA A 163 -11.27 12.23 31.12
N GLY A 164 -11.46 11.63 29.94
CA GLY A 164 -11.26 10.21 29.66
C GLY A 164 -9.88 9.95 29.02
N ASP A 165 -9.01 9.21 29.66
CA ASP A 165 -7.60 8.99 29.26
C ASP A 165 -7.43 8.56 27.79
N LEU A 166 -8.27 7.65 27.29
CA LEU A 166 -8.16 7.11 25.93
C LEU A 166 -8.60 8.10 24.84
N VAL A 167 -9.56 8.96 25.16
CA VAL A 167 -10.20 9.89 24.20
C VAL A 167 -9.52 11.26 24.21
N ALA A 168 -8.79 11.59 25.27
CA ALA A 168 -8.25 12.92 25.54
C ALA A 168 -7.47 13.53 24.35
N PRO A 169 -6.51 12.85 23.67
CA PRO A 169 -5.79 13.44 22.56
C PRO A 169 -6.71 13.84 21.39
N PHE A 170 -7.67 12.96 21.06
CA PHE A 170 -8.66 13.23 20.01
C PHE A 170 -9.59 14.39 20.38
N ALA A 171 -10.04 14.44 21.63
CA ALA A 171 -10.93 15.50 22.11
C ALA A 171 -10.21 16.86 22.17
N LEU A 172 -8.95 16.91 22.59
CA LEU A 172 -8.14 18.13 22.57
C LEU A 172 -7.98 18.68 21.16
N TYR A 173 -7.64 17.80 20.19
CA TYR A 173 -7.53 18.19 18.78
C TYR A 173 -8.85 18.75 18.23
N ASN A 174 -9.95 18.02 18.41
CA ASN A 174 -11.28 18.46 17.96
C ASN A 174 -11.73 19.76 18.64
N LYS A 175 -11.41 19.94 19.93
CA LYS A 175 -11.68 21.20 20.65
C LYS A 175 -10.88 22.37 20.06
N ALA A 176 -9.59 22.15 19.73
CA ALA A 176 -8.76 23.15 19.09
C ALA A 176 -9.33 23.57 17.72
N LEU A 177 -9.75 22.58 16.89
CA LEU A 177 -10.42 22.87 15.62
C LEU A 177 -11.72 23.68 15.82
N ALA A 178 -12.51 23.33 16.82
CA ALA A 178 -13.76 24.03 17.14
C ALA A 178 -13.52 25.48 17.56
N LEU A 179 -12.47 25.77 18.34
CA LEU A 179 -12.06 27.14 18.68
C LEU A 179 -11.59 27.90 17.44
N ALA A 180 -10.75 27.30 16.61
CA ALA A 180 -10.29 27.92 15.37
C ALA A 180 -11.45 28.21 14.40
N LEU A 181 -12.46 27.33 14.31
CA LEU A 181 -13.65 27.50 13.48
C LEU A 181 -14.42 28.79 13.83
N VAL A 182 -14.44 29.18 15.11
CA VAL A 182 -15.10 30.41 15.56
C VAL A 182 -14.16 31.60 15.69
N GLY A 183 -12.89 31.46 15.28
CA GLY A 183 -11.89 32.53 15.26
C GLY A 183 -11.15 32.74 16.59
N ASP A 184 -11.29 31.82 17.57
CA ASP A 184 -10.49 31.81 18.80
C ASP A 184 -9.18 31.06 18.55
N PHE A 185 -8.28 31.70 17.80
CA PHE A 185 -7.00 31.13 17.41
C PHE A 185 -6.01 31.04 18.57
N GLU A 186 -6.07 31.97 19.54
CA GLU A 186 -5.29 31.91 20.76
C GLU A 186 -5.62 30.66 21.58
N GLY A 187 -6.91 30.43 21.85
CA GLY A 187 -7.38 29.24 22.55
C GLY A 187 -7.07 27.94 21.80
N ALA A 188 -7.15 27.94 20.48
CA ALA A 188 -6.77 26.81 19.65
C ALA A 188 -5.27 26.51 19.76
N ASN A 189 -4.41 27.54 19.71
CA ASN A 189 -2.96 27.38 19.79
C ASN A 189 -2.51 26.84 21.15
N GLU A 190 -3.09 27.33 22.26
CA GLU A 190 -2.82 26.83 23.61
C GLU A 190 -3.05 25.31 23.73
N LEU A 191 -4.11 24.80 23.09
CA LEU A 191 -4.41 23.36 23.07
C LEU A 191 -3.43 22.58 22.17
N LEU A 192 -3.12 23.10 20.98
CA LEU A 192 -2.25 22.42 20.01
C LEU A 192 -0.78 22.39 20.48
N MET A 193 -0.31 23.40 21.19
CA MET A 193 1.03 23.43 21.82
C MET A 193 1.18 22.45 22.98
N GLY A 194 0.10 22.01 23.59
CA GLY A 194 0.11 20.95 24.58
C GLY A 194 0.55 21.32 25.99
N ASP A 195 0.44 22.59 26.40
CA ASP A 195 0.85 23.09 27.73
C ASP A 195 0.17 22.36 28.91
N SER A 196 -0.97 21.71 28.67
CA SER A 196 -1.77 21.04 29.71
C SER A 196 -1.65 19.51 29.71
N ALA A 197 -1.24 18.88 28.62
CA ALA A 197 -1.27 17.42 28.45
C ALA A 197 -0.08 16.83 27.66
N GLY A 198 0.92 17.64 27.34
CA GLY A 198 1.98 17.30 26.39
C GLY A 198 1.58 17.56 24.92
N PRO A 199 2.53 17.56 23.99
CA PRO A 199 2.25 17.88 22.59
C PRO A 199 1.22 16.88 22.01
N ILE A 200 0.17 17.41 21.37
CA ILE A 200 -0.83 16.60 20.67
C ILE A 200 -0.18 16.08 19.39
N SER A 201 0.34 14.86 19.44
CA SER A 201 0.89 14.22 18.25
C SER A 201 -0.24 13.64 17.39
N MET A 202 -0.90 14.51 16.60
CA MET A 202 -1.92 14.11 15.60
C MET A 202 -1.32 13.97 14.20
N GLY A 203 -0.01 13.68 14.12
CA GLY A 203 0.69 13.53 12.85
C GLY A 203 0.63 14.78 11.97
N ARG A 204 0.61 14.56 10.65
CA ARG A 204 0.59 15.64 9.63
C ARG A 204 -0.58 16.62 9.83
N ARG A 205 -1.80 16.11 10.10
CA ARG A 205 -3.02 16.93 10.23
C ARG A 205 -2.96 17.90 11.41
N GLY A 206 -2.49 17.41 12.57
CA GLY A 206 -2.32 18.28 13.74
C GLY A 206 -1.28 19.35 13.52
N ALA A 207 -0.16 19.01 12.87
CA ALA A 207 0.87 19.99 12.51
C ALA A 207 0.33 21.06 11.52
N LEU A 208 -0.40 20.64 10.49
CA LEU A 208 -1.03 21.57 9.53
C LEU A 208 -2.05 22.49 10.21
N ALA A 209 -2.90 21.95 11.09
CA ALA A 209 -3.84 22.77 11.87
C ALA A 209 -3.11 23.82 12.70
N GLN A 210 -2.02 23.45 13.36
CA GLN A 210 -1.20 24.35 14.17
C GLN A 210 -0.52 25.43 13.29
N LEU A 211 0.03 25.06 12.13
CA LEU A 211 0.62 26.02 11.19
C LEU A 211 -0.40 27.08 10.73
N LEU A 212 -1.60 26.65 10.38
CA LEU A 212 -2.66 27.58 9.96
C LEU A 212 -3.12 28.49 11.11
N VAL A 213 -3.20 27.95 12.34
CA VAL A 213 -3.53 28.74 13.54
C VAL A 213 -2.43 29.76 13.84
N LEU A 214 -1.14 29.36 13.82
CA LEU A 214 -0.01 30.29 14.00
C LEU A 214 -0.01 31.39 12.93
N GLY A 215 -0.31 31.01 11.66
CA GLY A 215 -0.46 31.99 10.57
C GLY A 215 -1.57 33.01 10.81
N GLN A 216 -2.71 32.61 11.42
CA GLN A 216 -3.79 33.54 11.80
C GLN A 216 -3.39 34.46 12.96
N LEU A 217 -2.51 34.00 13.84
CA LEU A 217 -1.95 34.78 14.95
C LEU A 217 -0.76 35.68 14.52
N GLU A 218 -0.40 35.70 13.25
CA GLU A 218 0.78 36.40 12.71
C GLU A 218 2.13 35.93 13.33
N GLN A 219 2.16 34.71 13.90
CA GLN A 219 3.34 34.07 14.48
C GLN A 219 4.13 33.31 13.39
N PHE A 220 4.52 34.02 12.33
CA PHE A 220 5.09 33.42 11.12
C PHE A 220 6.44 32.74 11.35
N ASP A 221 7.28 33.30 12.22
CA ASP A 221 8.59 32.70 12.54
C ASP A 221 8.41 31.32 13.21
N GLU A 222 7.51 31.24 14.19
CA GLU A 222 7.17 29.98 14.88
C GLU A 222 6.54 28.96 13.92
N ALA A 223 5.68 29.43 13.00
CA ALA A 223 5.10 28.57 11.97
C ALA A 223 6.15 28.01 11.02
N LEU A 224 7.13 28.80 10.60
CA LEU A 224 8.24 28.34 9.76
C LEU A 224 9.13 27.32 10.48
N GLU A 225 9.47 27.56 11.74
CA GLU A 225 10.25 26.61 12.57
C GLU A 225 9.50 25.29 12.74
N LEU A 226 8.21 25.34 13.07
CA LEU A 226 7.37 24.14 13.20
C LEU A 226 7.29 23.37 11.87
N SER A 227 7.08 24.10 10.77
CA SER A 227 7.02 23.49 9.43
C SER A 227 8.31 22.75 9.08
N GLN A 228 9.47 23.34 9.36
CA GLN A 228 10.77 22.69 9.12
C GLN A 228 10.98 21.46 10.01
N ALA A 229 10.58 21.56 11.28
CA ALA A 229 10.72 20.45 12.22
C ALA A 229 9.85 19.24 11.88
N MET A 230 8.61 19.48 11.42
CA MET A 230 7.63 18.42 11.16
C MET A 230 7.69 17.85 9.74
N PHE A 231 8.00 18.67 8.74
CA PHE A 231 7.95 18.28 7.32
C PHE A 231 9.32 18.26 6.64
N GLY A 232 10.40 18.66 7.33
CA GLY A 232 11.74 18.72 6.75
C GLY A 232 11.94 19.92 5.82
N LEU A 233 13.00 19.88 5.01
CA LEU A 233 13.33 20.95 4.04
C LEU A 233 12.68 20.69 2.68
N ASP A 234 12.67 19.45 2.24
CA ASP A 234 12.01 19.03 1.00
C ASP A 234 10.54 18.78 1.26
N VAL A 235 9.70 19.68 0.78
CA VAL A 235 8.25 19.64 1.02
C VAL A 235 7.48 19.67 -0.29
N GLU A 236 6.28 19.14 -0.24
CA GLU A 236 5.30 19.22 -1.34
C GLU A 236 4.93 20.68 -1.64
N SER A 237 4.41 20.93 -2.83
CA SER A 237 4.17 22.28 -3.36
C SER A 237 3.24 23.14 -2.50
N ASP A 238 2.26 22.54 -1.82
CA ASP A 238 1.33 23.22 -0.90
C ASP A 238 2.03 23.76 0.35
N MET A 239 2.88 22.92 0.95
CA MET A 239 3.67 23.31 2.12
C MET A 239 4.71 24.36 1.74
N GLN A 240 5.27 24.28 0.53
CA GLN A 240 6.18 25.31 0.02
C GLN A 240 5.45 26.64 -0.15
N GLN A 241 4.26 26.67 -0.76
CA GLN A 241 3.44 27.86 -0.89
C GLN A 241 3.04 28.46 0.47
N LEU A 242 2.72 27.59 1.44
CA LEU A 242 2.42 28.00 2.81
C LEU A 242 3.64 28.67 3.48
N ARG A 243 4.82 28.09 3.33
CA ARG A 243 6.09 28.64 3.83
C ARG A 243 6.43 29.99 3.16
N GLU A 244 6.27 30.09 1.86
CA GLU A 244 6.47 31.35 1.13
C GLU A 244 5.51 32.43 1.63
N ALA A 245 4.22 32.08 1.83
CA ALA A 245 3.25 33.02 2.38
C ALA A 245 3.67 33.52 3.78
N PHE A 246 4.10 32.63 4.66
CA PHE A 246 4.56 33.01 6.01
C PHE A 246 5.86 33.81 5.97
N ALA A 247 6.82 33.46 5.11
CA ALA A 247 8.05 34.24 4.93
C ALA A 247 7.78 35.67 4.41
N GLU A 248 6.72 35.86 3.65
CA GLU A 248 6.23 37.17 3.19
C GLU A 248 5.37 37.91 4.24
N GLY A 249 5.12 37.33 5.40
CA GLY A 249 4.22 37.87 6.43
C GLY A 249 2.74 37.87 6.02
N ARG A 250 2.34 36.92 5.17
CA ARG A 250 1.00 36.82 4.60
C ARG A 250 0.18 35.76 5.35
N GLN A 251 -0.95 36.17 5.90
CA GLN A 251 -1.91 35.25 6.52
C GLN A 251 -2.54 34.35 5.47
N MET A 252 -2.69 33.06 5.84
CA MET A 252 -3.45 32.09 5.06
C MET A 252 -4.74 31.74 5.81
N PRO A 253 -5.87 31.57 5.11
CA PRO A 253 -7.13 31.26 5.78
C PRO A 253 -7.04 29.90 6.49
N PHE A 254 -7.78 29.75 7.60
CA PHE A 254 -7.94 28.46 8.26
C PHE A 254 -8.93 27.62 7.45
N THR A 255 -8.42 26.59 6.79
CA THR A 255 -9.16 25.76 5.83
C THR A 255 -9.36 24.32 6.28
N MET A 256 -8.99 23.97 7.53
CA MET A 256 -9.12 22.60 8.03
C MET A 256 -10.56 22.13 8.08
N ILE A 257 -11.46 23.00 8.55
CA ILE A 257 -12.91 22.77 8.66
C ILE A 257 -13.65 24.09 8.51
N GLY A 258 -14.85 24.06 7.94
CA GLY A 258 -15.74 25.22 7.79
C GLY A 258 -17.12 25.01 8.41
N SER A 259 -17.43 23.83 8.95
CA SER A 259 -18.74 23.49 9.51
C SER A 259 -18.66 22.41 10.59
N ALA A 260 -19.74 22.21 11.33
CA ALA A 260 -19.87 21.13 12.30
C ALA A 260 -19.81 19.73 11.64
N SER A 261 -20.35 19.61 10.43
CA SER A 261 -20.30 18.35 9.66
C SER A 261 -18.87 18.02 9.21
N GLU A 262 -18.12 19.03 8.75
CA GLU A 262 -16.69 18.85 8.42
C GLU A 262 -15.85 18.55 9.69
N GLY A 263 -16.21 19.12 10.84
CA GLY A 263 -15.58 18.77 12.12
C GLY A 263 -15.78 17.30 12.50
N LEU A 264 -16.98 16.75 12.30
CA LEU A 264 -17.21 15.31 12.49
C LEU A 264 -16.51 14.47 11.40
N ALA A 265 -16.44 14.96 10.15
CA ALA A 265 -15.69 14.31 9.09
C ALA A 265 -14.20 14.17 9.46
N GLU A 266 -13.62 15.26 9.99
CA GLU A 266 -12.24 15.25 10.49
C GLU A 266 -12.05 14.25 11.65
N ALA A 267 -13.01 14.19 12.59
CA ALA A 267 -12.99 13.20 13.66
C ALA A 267 -13.02 11.77 13.10
N TYR A 268 -13.89 11.49 12.14
CA TYR A 268 -13.94 10.18 11.47
C TYR A 268 -12.65 9.85 10.74
N PHE A 269 -12.08 10.80 9.99
CA PHE A 269 -10.82 10.62 9.30
C PHE A 269 -9.68 10.25 10.25
N VAL A 270 -9.54 10.99 11.35
CA VAL A 270 -8.47 10.73 12.34
C VAL A 270 -8.66 9.38 13.04
N ILE A 271 -9.89 9.00 13.38
CA ILE A 271 -10.20 7.67 13.95
C ILE A 271 -9.87 6.57 12.92
N GLY A 272 -10.32 6.72 11.67
CA GLY A 272 -10.05 5.78 10.59
C GLY A 272 -8.55 5.60 10.34
N SER A 273 -7.80 6.70 10.34
CA SER A 273 -6.33 6.69 10.16
C SER A 273 -5.61 5.98 11.30
N ALA A 274 -6.05 6.18 12.54
CA ALA A 274 -5.49 5.49 13.70
C ALA A 274 -5.75 3.97 13.63
N LEU A 275 -6.96 3.59 13.27
CA LEU A 275 -7.34 2.18 13.12
C LEU A 275 -6.57 1.49 11.97
N ALA A 276 -6.36 2.18 10.85
CA ALA A 276 -5.61 1.65 9.70
C ALA A 276 -4.14 1.34 10.00
N SER A 277 -3.59 1.86 11.10
CA SER A 277 -2.22 1.56 11.54
C SER A 277 -2.12 0.24 12.30
N ASP A 278 -3.21 -0.24 12.88
CA ASP A 278 -3.24 -1.36 13.81
C ASP A 278 -4.02 -2.58 13.27
N ASP A 279 -4.87 -2.41 12.24
CA ASP A 279 -5.79 -3.45 11.75
C ASP A 279 -5.96 -3.38 10.22
N ASP A 280 -5.81 -4.53 9.56
CA ASP A 280 -6.10 -4.72 8.12
C ASP A 280 -7.61 -4.91 7.84
N GLY A 281 -8.46 -4.58 8.81
CA GLY A 281 -9.91 -4.76 8.73
C GLY A 281 -10.63 -3.69 7.89
N THR A 282 -11.95 -3.89 7.73
CA THR A 282 -12.81 -2.99 6.95
C THR A 282 -13.30 -1.77 7.74
N LEU A 283 -13.10 -1.72 9.05
CA LEU A 283 -13.57 -0.61 9.90
C LEU A 283 -12.90 0.74 9.56
N PRO A 284 -11.57 0.80 9.28
CA PRO A 284 -10.94 2.03 8.79
C PRO A 284 -11.63 2.59 7.53
N LEU A 285 -12.03 1.72 6.60
CA LEU A 285 -12.73 2.13 5.38
C LEU A 285 -14.11 2.70 5.68
N VAL A 286 -14.85 2.15 6.65
CA VAL A 286 -16.14 2.72 7.09
C VAL A 286 -15.95 4.16 7.52
N TYR A 287 -14.99 4.43 8.39
CA TYR A 287 -14.72 5.79 8.88
C TYR A 287 -14.27 6.73 7.76
N ALA A 288 -13.39 6.28 6.86
CA ALA A 288 -12.97 7.07 5.71
C ALA A 288 -14.14 7.43 4.79
N ARG A 289 -15.01 6.45 4.47
CA ARG A 289 -16.21 6.68 3.63
C ARG A 289 -17.24 7.60 4.27
N LEU A 290 -17.39 7.54 5.59
CA LEU A 290 -18.25 8.46 6.32
C LEU A 290 -17.66 9.88 6.40
N ALA A 291 -16.33 10.01 6.50
CA ALA A 291 -15.65 11.28 6.40
C ALA A 291 -15.85 11.92 5.00
N GLU A 292 -15.66 11.15 3.93
CA GLU A 292 -15.93 11.58 2.55
C GLU A 292 -17.40 11.99 2.32
N PHE A 293 -18.33 11.28 2.95
CA PHE A 293 -19.76 11.58 2.85
C PHE A 293 -20.11 12.93 3.47
N LEU A 294 -19.49 13.28 4.60
CA LEU A 294 -19.71 14.54 5.30
C LEU A 294 -18.90 15.72 4.73
N ALA A 295 -17.72 15.41 4.17
CA ALA A 295 -16.81 16.37 3.55
C ALA A 295 -16.31 15.80 2.21
N PRO A 296 -17.07 15.98 1.12
CA PRO A 296 -16.73 15.38 -0.20
C PRO A 296 -15.40 15.85 -0.79
N ASP A 297 -14.87 16.99 -0.33
CA ASP A 297 -13.59 17.54 -0.77
C ASP A 297 -12.43 17.18 0.17
N HIS A 298 -12.64 16.27 1.13
CA HIS A 298 -11.60 15.85 2.06
C HIS A 298 -10.64 14.85 1.39
N THR A 299 -9.63 15.36 0.72
CA THR A 299 -8.68 14.55 -0.09
C THR A 299 -8.01 13.45 0.73
N GLU A 300 -7.55 13.75 1.95
CA GLU A 300 -6.85 12.73 2.76
C GLU A 300 -7.77 11.58 3.19
N ALA A 301 -9.09 11.81 3.31
CA ALA A 301 -10.05 10.72 3.53
C ALA A 301 -10.21 9.86 2.26
N MET A 302 -10.18 10.46 1.06
CA MET A 302 -10.16 9.72 -0.21
C MET A 302 -8.90 8.85 -0.32
N LEU A 303 -7.73 9.40 0.04
CA LEU A 303 -6.47 8.68 0.06
C LEU A 303 -6.47 7.54 1.10
N LEU A 304 -7.08 7.76 2.26
CA LEU A 304 -7.25 6.71 3.27
C LEU A 304 -8.13 5.56 2.73
N SER A 305 -9.26 5.91 2.11
CA SER A 305 -10.13 4.92 1.46
C SER A 305 -9.38 4.13 0.39
N ALA A 306 -8.63 4.80 -0.46
CA ALA A 306 -7.86 4.15 -1.52
C ALA A 306 -6.82 3.17 -0.95
N ARG A 307 -6.03 3.59 0.06
CA ARG A 307 -5.03 2.73 0.70
C ARG A 307 -5.64 1.49 1.36
N VAL A 308 -6.79 1.65 2.04
CA VAL A 308 -7.46 0.50 2.67
C VAL A 308 -8.05 -0.42 1.60
N LEU A 309 -8.62 0.11 0.53
CA LEU A 309 -9.11 -0.69 -0.59
C LEU A 309 -7.99 -1.46 -1.28
N ASP A 310 -6.83 -0.84 -1.44
CA ASP A 310 -5.62 -1.45 -1.99
C ASP A 310 -5.17 -2.65 -1.13
N SER A 311 -5.05 -2.47 0.18
CA SER A 311 -4.70 -3.55 1.12
C SER A 311 -5.72 -4.70 1.12
N LEU A 312 -6.97 -4.44 0.75
CA LEU A 312 -8.03 -5.45 0.60
C LEU A 312 -8.08 -6.07 -0.82
N GLY A 313 -7.15 -5.71 -1.72
CA GLY A 313 -7.10 -6.19 -3.10
C GLY A 313 -8.26 -5.68 -3.97
N GLN A 314 -8.88 -4.56 -3.60
CA GLN A 314 -10.02 -3.97 -4.33
C GLN A 314 -9.53 -2.89 -5.31
N TYR A 315 -8.69 -3.28 -6.25
CA TYR A 315 -7.94 -2.37 -7.13
C TYR A 315 -8.83 -1.46 -7.99
N ASP A 316 -9.94 -1.95 -8.54
CA ASP A 316 -10.91 -1.12 -9.28
C ASP A 316 -11.49 0.01 -8.41
N LEU A 317 -11.78 -0.29 -7.14
CA LEU A 317 -12.29 0.69 -6.19
C LEU A 317 -11.18 1.63 -5.71
N THR A 318 -9.95 1.14 -5.63
CA THR A 318 -8.75 1.92 -5.34
C THR A 318 -8.51 2.96 -6.42
N ASP A 319 -8.49 2.55 -7.70
CA ASP A 319 -8.39 3.46 -8.84
C ASP A 319 -9.50 4.52 -8.81
N ALA A 320 -10.75 4.09 -8.63
CA ALA A 320 -11.89 4.99 -8.57
C ALA A 320 -11.82 5.99 -7.39
N ALA A 321 -11.23 5.60 -6.25
CA ALA A 321 -11.06 6.49 -5.11
C ALA A 321 -9.98 7.55 -5.39
N TYR A 322 -8.83 7.16 -5.90
CA TYR A 322 -7.76 8.08 -6.30
C TYR A 322 -8.18 9.02 -7.43
N ALA A 323 -8.96 8.54 -8.40
CA ALA A 323 -9.45 9.34 -9.53
C ALA A 323 -10.30 10.56 -9.14
N ARG A 324 -10.80 10.59 -7.90
CA ARG A 324 -11.59 11.72 -7.37
C ARG A 324 -10.74 12.89 -6.91
N VAL A 325 -9.43 12.69 -6.73
CA VAL A 325 -8.51 13.77 -6.30
C VAL A 325 -8.32 14.76 -7.45
N PRO A 326 -8.64 16.06 -7.23
CA PRO A 326 -8.58 17.07 -8.31
C PRO A 326 -7.14 17.38 -8.76
N GLU A 327 -6.95 17.76 -10.02
CA GLU A 327 -5.65 18.12 -10.60
C GLU A 327 -4.92 19.26 -9.85
N GLY A 328 -5.61 20.15 -9.20
CA GLY A 328 -5.01 21.24 -8.43
C GLY A 328 -4.75 20.91 -6.96
N ASP A 329 -5.04 19.68 -6.53
CA ASP A 329 -4.83 19.25 -5.15
C ASP A 329 -3.35 18.90 -4.90
N PRO A 330 -2.78 19.24 -3.75
CA PRO A 330 -1.41 18.89 -3.38
C PRO A 330 -1.10 17.39 -3.48
N PHE A 331 -2.11 16.55 -3.25
CA PHE A 331 -1.98 15.09 -3.31
C PHE A 331 -2.26 14.50 -4.70
N PHE A 332 -2.46 15.34 -5.72
CA PHE A 332 -2.78 14.86 -7.07
C PHE A 332 -1.72 13.88 -7.60
N LEU A 333 -0.44 14.24 -7.49
CA LEU A 333 0.65 13.35 -7.93
C LEU A 333 0.62 12.01 -7.21
N THR A 334 0.50 12.04 -5.87
CA THR A 334 0.38 10.82 -5.05
C THR A 334 -0.81 9.96 -5.49
N ALA A 335 -1.95 10.59 -5.76
CA ALA A 335 -3.14 9.89 -6.21
C ALA A 335 -2.95 9.27 -7.61
N GLN A 336 -2.33 9.98 -8.55
CA GLN A 336 -2.10 9.46 -9.91
C GLN A 336 -1.11 8.29 -9.91
N LEU A 337 -0.07 8.34 -9.10
CA LEU A 337 0.87 7.23 -8.93
C LEU A 337 0.19 6.02 -8.25
N GLY A 338 -0.65 6.28 -7.24
CA GLY A 338 -1.46 5.24 -6.61
C GLY A 338 -2.46 4.57 -7.55
N ARG A 339 -3.05 5.35 -8.48
CA ARG A 339 -3.89 4.81 -9.56
C ARG A 339 -3.13 3.87 -10.48
N ALA A 340 -1.96 4.31 -10.95
CA ALA A 340 -1.12 3.49 -11.81
C ALA A 340 -0.72 2.18 -11.12
N GLN A 341 -0.37 2.25 -9.82
CA GLN A 341 -0.06 1.05 -9.04
C GLN A 341 -1.28 0.11 -8.94
N ALA A 342 -2.47 0.64 -8.63
CA ALA A 342 -3.68 -0.16 -8.52
C ALA A 342 -4.04 -0.86 -9.84
N LEU A 343 -3.91 -0.17 -10.97
CA LEU A 343 -4.10 -0.77 -12.30
C LEU A 343 -3.10 -1.89 -12.57
N PHE A 344 -1.84 -1.68 -12.17
CA PHE A 344 -0.79 -2.69 -12.34
C PHE A 344 -1.05 -3.94 -11.50
N GLU A 345 -1.47 -3.78 -10.24
CA GLU A 345 -1.83 -4.88 -9.34
C GLU A 345 -3.15 -5.58 -9.76
N ALA A 346 -4.00 -4.88 -10.50
CA ALA A 346 -5.19 -5.44 -11.15
C ALA A 346 -4.88 -6.27 -12.41
N ASP A 347 -3.60 -6.51 -12.71
CA ASP A 347 -3.13 -7.23 -13.90
C ASP A 347 -3.41 -6.48 -15.23
N ASP A 348 -3.60 -5.13 -15.14
CA ASP A 348 -3.79 -4.23 -16.29
C ASP A 348 -2.58 -3.30 -16.48
N ALA A 349 -1.41 -3.92 -16.71
CA ALA A 349 -0.15 -3.22 -16.90
C ALA A 349 -0.19 -2.23 -18.08
N GLU A 350 -0.94 -2.54 -19.16
CA GLU A 350 -1.07 -1.66 -20.32
C GLU A 350 -1.78 -0.35 -19.95
N ALA A 351 -2.86 -0.40 -19.17
CA ALA A 351 -3.56 0.78 -18.69
C ALA A 351 -2.68 1.60 -17.73
N ALA A 352 -1.96 0.94 -16.80
CA ALA A 352 -1.05 1.58 -15.86
C ALA A 352 0.07 2.35 -16.59
N ILE A 353 0.74 1.74 -17.55
CA ILE A 353 1.80 2.35 -18.35
C ILE A 353 1.25 3.50 -19.20
N THR A 354 0.06 3.33 -19.80
CA THR A 354 -0.59 4.38 -20.58
C THR A 354 -0.86 5.61 -19.73
N GLN A 355 -1.42 5.42 -18.54
CA GLN A 355 -1.67 6.52 -17.59
C GLN A 355 -0.37 7.22 -17.17
N LEU A 356 0.69 6.47 -16.87
CA LEU A 356 1.98 7.05 -16.52
C LEU A 356 2.62 7.83 -17.68
N ARG A 357 2.46 7.38 -18.93
CA ARG A 357 2.90 8.15 -20.11
C ARG A 357 2.13 9.46 -20.25
N GLU A 358 0.82 9.45 -20.01
CA GLU A 358 0.01 10.67 -20.03
C GLU A 358 0.43 11.62 -18.90
N LEU A 359 0.67 11.09 -17.70
CA LEU A 359 1.15 11.87 -16.57
C LEU A 359 2.54 12.45 -16.83
N ALA A 360 3.47 11.68 -17.41
CA ALA A 360 4.81 12.14 -17.80
C ALA A 360 4.79 13.21 -18.93
N ALA A 361 3.72 13.25 -19.73
CA ALA A 361 3.52 14.31 -20.71
C ALA A 361 2.97 15.60 -20.07
N GLN A 362 2.16 15.49 -19.01
CA GLN A 362 1.64 16.63 -18.25
C GLN A 362 2.69 17.20 -17.29
N MET A 363 3.51 16.35 -16.69
CA MET A 363 4.53 16.67 -15.70
C MET A 363 5.91 16.15 -16.16
N PRO A 364 6.49 16.75 -17.22
CA PRO A 364 7.70 16.21 -17.87
C PRO A 364 8.98 16.31 -17.01
N ASP A 365 8.96 17.20 -16.01
CA ASP A 365 10.08 17.47 -15.12
C ASP A 365 9.94 16.78 -13.74
N GLU A 366 9.01 15.81 -13.65
CA GLU A 366 8.75 15.09 -12.39
C GLU A 366 9.51 13.75 -12.37
N ILE A 367 10.62 13.69 -11.62
CA ILE A 367 11.49 12.51 -11.52
C ILE A 367 10.71 11.28 -11.09
N LEU A 368 9.80 11.42 -10.13
CA LEU A 368 9.04 10.30 -9.57
C LEU A 368 8.12 9.66 -10.60
N VAL A 369 7.49 10.46 -11.48
CA VAL A 369 6.65 9.95 -12.58
C VAL A 369 7.48 9.16 -13.58
N LEU A 370 8.63 9.72 -13.98
CA LEU A 370 9.51 9.10 -14.98
C LEU A 370 10.15 7.82 -14.45
N SER A 371 10.57 7.81 -13.18
CA SER A 371 11.13 6.61 -12.55
C SER A 371 10.08 5.51 -12.36
N THR A 372 8.86 5.86 -11.95
CA THR A 372 7.76 4.88 -11.83
C THR A 372 7.37 4.32 -13.19
N LEU A 373 7.34 5.15 -14.24
CA LEU A 373 7.12 4.68 -15.62
C LEU A 373 8.22 3.68 -16.04
N GLY A 374 9.48 4.00 -15.78
CA GLY A 374 10.61 3.11 -16.04
C GLY A 374 10.49 1.79 -15.28
N ASP A 375 10.07 1.82 -14.01
CA ASP A 375 9.88 0.62 -13.19
C ASP A 375 8.79 -0.31 -13.76
N PHE A 376 7.66 0.24 -14.22
CA PHE A 376 6.58 -0.56 -14.80
C PHE A 376 6.98 -1.13 -16.17
N LEU A 377 7.61 -0.31 -17.02
CA LEU A 377 8.14 -0.77 -18.30
C LEU A 377 9.17 -1.91 -18.12
N ARG A 378 10.07 -1.78 -17.14
CA ARG A 378 11.08 -2.81 -16.82
C ARG A 378 10.43 -4.11 -16.33
N ARG A 379 9.38 -4.01 -15.48
CA ARG A 379 8.63 -5.19 -15.00
C ARG A 379 7.90 -5.93 -16.13
N GLU A 380 7.47 -5.18 -17.15
CA GLU A 380 6.86 -5.71 -18.39
C GLU A 380 7.90 -6.04 -19.48
N GLU A 381 9.18 -6.11 -19.11
CA GLU A 381 10.30 -6.43 -20.03
C GLU A 381 10.43 -5.49 -21.24
N GLN A 382 9.84 -4.29 -21.17
CA GLN A 382 9.97 -3.24 -22.20
C GLN A 382 11.23 -2.41 -21.90
N PHE A 383 12.42 -3.07 -21.93
CA PHE A 383 13.65 -2.50 -21.42
C PHE A 383 14.11 -1.23 -22.17
N THR A 384 13.96 -1.20 -23.49
CA THR A 384 14.34 0.00 -24.29
C THR A 384 13.58 1.25 -23.83
N GLU A 385 12.26 1.14 -23.64
CA GLU A 385 11.45 2.27 -23.21
C GLU A 385 11.70 2.59 -21.72
N ALA A 386 12.01 1.58 -20.90
CA ALA A 386 12.41 1.77 -19.50
C ALA A 386 13.72 2.60 -19.42
N VAL A 387 14.71 2.25 -20.24
CA VAL A 387 15.98 3.00 -20.36
C VAL A 387 15.70 4.47 -20.69
N GLU A 388 14.85 4.74 -21.72
CA GLU A 388 14.50 6.12 -22.10
C GLU A 388 13.82 6.90 -20.96
N ALA A 389 12.93 6.24 -20.19
CA ALA A 389 12.25 6.86 -19.07
C ALA A 389 13.21 7.19 -17.92
N TYR A 390 14.09 6.25 -17.56
CA TYR A 390 15.09 6.46 -16.52
C TYR A 390 16.14 7.51 -16.92
N GLU A 391 16.58 7.52 -18.17
CA GLU A 391 17.51 8.54 -18.69
C GLU A 391 16.94 9.95 -18.48
N ARG A 392 15.69 10.16 -18.87
CA ARG A 392 15.00 11.42 -18.65
C ARG A 392 14.90 11.80 -17.17
N ALA A 393 14.62 10.82 -16.29
CA ALA A 393 14.58 11.05 -14.84
C ALA A 393 15.95 11.46 -14.28
N ILE A 394 17.03 10.81 -14.75
CA ILE A 394 18.40 11.09 -14.32
C ILE A 394 18.86 12.46 -14.82
N ASP A 395 18.50 12.85 -16.03
CA ASP A 395 18.85 14.16 -16.62
C ASP A 395 18.27 15.35 -15.84
N LEU A 396 17.21 15.13 -15.06
CA LEU A 396 16.60 16.13 -14.18
C LEU A 396 17.34 16.29 -12.83
N ILE A 397 18.31 15.44 -12.52
CA ILE A 397 19.03 15.48 -11.25
C ILE A 397 20.20 16.43 -11.34
N ASP A 398 20.07 17.66 -10.85
CA ASP A 398 21.16 18.62 -10.78
C ASP A 398 22.23 18.22 -9.76
N GLU A 399 21.81 17.87 -8.53
CA GLU A 399 22.67 17.45 -7.42
C GLU A 399 22.31 16.03 -6.97
N PRO A 400 23.16 15.03 -7.30
CA PRO A 400 22.94 13.65 -6.87
C PRO A 400 22.97 13.48 -5.36
N GLU A 401 21.93 12.85 -4.79
CA GLU A 401 21.75 12.56 -3.38
C GLU A 401 21.60 11.07 -3.12
N ARG A 402 21.71 10.68 -1.84
CA ARG A 402 21.56 9.28 -1.45
C ARG A 402 20.24 8.66 -1.93
N ARG A 403 19.14 9.40 -1.92
CA ARG A 403 17.82 8.90 -2.36
C ARG A 403 17.79 8.42 -3.81
N HIS A 404 18.69 8.92 -4.66
CA HIS A 404 18.73 8.58 -6.09
C HIS A 404 19.41 7.24 -6.41
N TRP A 405 19.98 6.54 -5.40
CA TRP A 405 20.68 5.27 -5.66
C TRP A 405 19.77 4.21 -6.28
N VAL A 406 18.48 4.18 -5.92
CA VAL A 406 17.51 3.22 -6.47
C VAL A 406 17.33 3.46 -7.97
N LEU A 407 17.18 4.72 -8.39
CA LEU A 407 17.04 5.08 -9.80
C LEU A 407 18.26 4.67 -10.61
N TYR A 408 19.49 4.90 -10.10
CA TYR A 408 20.71 4.45 -10.78
C TYR A 408 20.79 2.93 -10.87
N TYR A 409 20.38 2.24 -9.83
CA TYR A 409 20.34 0.77 -9.78
C TYR A 409 19.34 0.18 -10.77
N THR A 410 18.10 0.68 -10.80
CA THR A 410 17.06 0.15 -11.70
C THR A 410 17.34 0.49 -13.16
N TYR A 411 17.94 1.67 -13.43
CA TYR A 411 18.43 2.03 -14.76
C TYR A 411 19.53 1.09 -15.23
N ALA A 412 20.51 0.80 -14.37
CA ALA A 412 21.59 -0.14 -14.69
C ALA A 412 21.05 -1.54 -15.00
N ILE A 413 20.04 -2.02 -14.24
CA ILE A 413 19.36 -3.28 -14.55
C ILE A 413 18.72 -3.24 -15.95
N ALA A 414 18.01 -2.17 -16.30
CA ALA A 414 17.38 -2.05 -17.61
C ALA A 414 18.39 -2.07 -18.76
N LEU A 415 19.54 -1.40 -18.60
CA LEU A 415 20.64 -1.43 -19.56
C LEU A 415 21.25 -2.82 -19.69
N GLU A 416 21.48 -3.52 -18.58
CA GLU A 416 22.05 -4.87 -18.60
C GLU A 416 21.10 -5.85 -19.29
N ARG A 417 19.79 -5.73 -19.05
CA ARG A 417 18.78 -6.56 -19.72
C ARG A 417 18.65 -6.26 -21.23
N GLU A 418 19.21 -5.16 -21.72
CA GLU A 418 19.38 -4.85 -23.14
C GLU A 418 20.74 -5.31 -23.70
N ASP A 419 21.47 -6.18 -23.02
CA ASP A 419 22.83 -6.61 -23.38
C ASP A 419 23.84 -5.45 -23.46
N ARG A 420 23.62 -4.35 -22.72
CA ARG A 420 24.44 -3.13 -22.68
C ARG A 420 25.22 -3.01 -21.37
N PHE A 421 25.90 -4.09 -20.99
CA PHE A 421 26.59 -4.13 -19.69
C PHE A 421 27.69 -3.04 -19.56
N ASP A 422 28.39 -2.70 -20.63
CA ASP A 422 29.40 -1.62 -20.61
C ASP A 422 28.81 -0.25 -20.22
N ASP A 423 27.54 0.00 -20.58
CA ASP A 423 26.81 1.20 -20.20
C ASP A 423 26.21 1.06 -18.78
N ALA A 424 25.85 -0.15 -18.36
CA ALA A 424 25.23 -0.43 -17.07
C ALA A 424 26.22 -0.37 -15.87
N GLU A 425 27.44 -0.92 -16.03
CA GLU A 425 28.44 -1.00 -14.96
C GLU A 425 28.71 0.34 -14.27
N PRO A 426 28.90 1.47 -14.97
CA PRO A 426 29.10 2.78 -14.34
C PRO A 426 27.93 3.18 -13.41
N TRP A 427 26.69 2.82 -13.73
CA TRP A 427 25.52 3.18 -12.94
C TRP A 427 25.34 2.30 -11.72
N PHE A 428 25.64 1.00 -11.79
CA PHE A 428 25.74 0.16 -10.59
C PHE A 428 26.80 0.70 -9.63
N ARG A 429 27.98 1.08 -10.15
CA ARG A 429 29.04 1.69 -9.33
C ARG A 429 28.61 3.03 -8.75
N ARG A 430 27.86 3.83 -9.51
CA ARG A 430 27.28 5.08 -9.03
C ARG A 430 26.29 4.87 -7.88
N ALA A 431 25.44 3.85 -7.96
CA ALA A 431 24.56 3.48 -6.85
C ALA A 431 25.37 3.10 -5.59
N LEU A 432 26.45 2.33 -5.75
CA LEU A 432 27.34 1.93 -4.65
C LEU A 432 28.09 3.11 -4.00
N GLU A 433 28.32 4.23 -4.69
CA GLU A 433 28.87 5.43 -4.06
C GLU A 433 27.97 5.95 -2.94
N PHE A 434 26.66 5.80 -3.06
CA PHE A 434 25.68 6.24 -2.06
C PHE A 434 25.32 5.16 -1.03
N VAL A 435 25.39 3.89 -1.43
CA VAL A 435 25.05 2.71 -0.60
C VAL A 435 26.10 1.61 -0.75
N PRO A 436 27.33 1.82 -0.25
CA PRO A 436 28.50 0.95 -0.52
C PRO A 436 28.33 -0.51 -0.15
N ASP A 437 27.49 -0.80 0.84
CA ASP A 437 27.27 -2.14 1.37
C ASP A 437 25.82 -2.63 1.14
N ASN A 438 25.13 -2.08 0.13
CA ASN A 438 23.79 -2.57 -0.20
C ASN A 438 23.87 -3.96 -0.85
N PRO A 439 23.30 -5.02 -0.23
CA PRO A 439 23.46 -6.39 -0.70
C PRO A 439 22.90 -6.61 -2.11
N SER A 440 21.77 -5.99 -2.45
CA SER A 440 21.15 -6.15 -3.77
C SER A 440 22.03 -5.58 -4.89
N VAL A 441 22.59 -4.36 -4.69
CA VAL A 441 23.45 -3.72 -5.70
C VAL A 441 24.76 -4.47 -5.84
N LEU A 442 25.41 -4.85 -4.73
CA LEU A 442 26.64 -5.64 -4.73
C LEU A 442 26.44 -6.98 -5.42
N ASN A 443 25.34 -7.68 -5.09
CA ASN A 443 25.01 -8.96 -5.70
C ASN A 443 24.78 -8.84 -7.21
N TYR A 444 23.99 -7.87 -7.64
CA TYR A 444 23.65 -7.73 -9.06
C TYR A 444 24.89 -7.40 -9.90
N LEU A 445 25.67 -6.40 -9.48
CA LEU A 445 26.90 -6.05 -10.19
C LEU A 445 27.93 -7.21 -10.16
N GLY A 446 28.11 -7.84 -9.00
CA GLY A 446 29.03 -8.98 -8.87
C GLY A 446 28.62 -10.16 -9.76
N TYR A 447 27.34 -10.50 -9.78
CA TYR A 447 26.80 -11.55 -10.64
C TYR A 447 27.00 -11.23 -12.12
N SER A 448 26.65 -10.00 -12.57
CA SER A 448 26.82 -9.59 -13.95
C SER A 448 28.30 -9.61 -14.38
N LEU A 449 29.22 -9.19 -13.50
CA LEU A 449 30.68 -9.30 -13.77
C LEU A 449 31.13 -10.77 -13.91
N VAL A 450 30.55 -11.71 -13.16
CA VAL A 450 30.83 -13.15 -13.28
C VAL A 450 30.34 -13.68 -14.62
N GLU A 451 29.14 -13.31 -15.04
CA GLU A 451 28.59 -13.74 -16.35
C GLU A 451 29.42 -13.19 -17.51
N GLU A 452 29.82 -11.92 -17.44
CA GLU A 452 30.71 -11.27 -18.42
C GLU A 452 32.19 -11.74 -18.35
N ARG A 453 32.53 -12.61 -17.37
CA ARG A 453 33.90 -13.08 -17.10
C ARG A 453 34.89 -11.93 -16.90
N ARG A 454 34.45 -10.86 -16.25
CA ARG A 454 35.22 -9.64 -15.98
C ARG A 454 35.49 -9.48 -14.49
N ASN A 455 36.71 -9.07 -14.15
CA ASN A 455 37.07 -8.72 -12.76
C ASN A 455 36.62 -9.75 -11.71
N LEU A 456 36.81 -11.05 -11.99
CA LEU A 456 36.24 -12.14 -11.19
C LEU A 456 36.60 -12.10 -9.70
N ASP A 457 37.78 -11.62 -9.33
CA ASP A 457 38.17 -11.46 -7.90
C ASP A 457 37.35 -10.35 -7.23
N GLU A 458 37.13 -9.22 -7.92
CA GLU A 458 36.26 -8.12 -7.44
C GLU A 458 34.79 -8.58 -7.36
N ALA A 459 34.33 -9.30 -8.36
CA ALA A 459 32.99 -9.85 -8.41
C ALA A 459 32.71 -10.78 -7.22
N LEU A 460 33.65 -11.67 -6.91
CA LEU A 460 33.54 -12.57 -5.77
C LEU A 460 33.50 -11.79 -4.42
N ASP A 461 34.38 -10.79 -4.21
CA ASP A 461 34.37 -9.93 -3.03
C ASP A 461 33.02 -9.22 -2.86
N MET A 462 32.46 -8.69 -3.95
CA MET A 462 31.14 -8.03 -3.92
C MET A 462 30.03 -9.01 -3.49
N ILE A 463 30.00 -10.23 -4.06
CA ILE A 463 28.98 -11.21 -3.75
C ILE A 463 29.16 -11.75 -2.31
N GLU A 464 30.40 -11.97 -1.85
CA GLU A 464 30.68 -12.34 -0.46
C GLU A 464 30.16 -11.30 0.52
N ARG A 465 30.40 -10.00 0.27
CA ARG A 465 29.84 -8.89 1.06
C ARG A 465 28.32 -8.82 0.98
N ALA A 466 27.74 -9.12 -0.18
CA ALA A 466 26.29 -9.19 -0.32
C ALA A 466 25.69 -10.30 0.57
N VAL A 467 26.30 -11.48 0.62
CA VAL A 467 25.90 -12.60 1.52
C VAL A 467 26.08 -12.22 2.98
N GLU A 468 27.15 -11.48 3.34
CA GLU A 468 27.33 -10.99 4.71
C GLU A 468 26.20 -10.01 5.12
N GLY A 469 25.74 -9.18 4.18
CA GLY A 469 24.68 -8.21 4.40
C GLY A 469 23.27 -8.81 4.44
N ASP A 470 23.02 -9.89 3.69
CA ASP A 470 21.73 -10.62 3.66
C ASP A 470 21.95 -12.14 3.51
N PRO A 471 22.34 -12.83 4.60
CA PRO A 471 22.69 -14.26 4.58
C PRO A 471 21.49 -15.20 4.43
N ASP A 472 20.27 -14.70 4.55
CA ASP A 472 19.04 -15.48 4.43
C ASP A 472 18.35 -15.31 3.06
N SER A 473 18.92 -14.50 2.17
CA SER A 473 18.48 -14.39 0.77
C SER A 473 19.04 -15.56 -0.07
N GLY A 474 18.16 -16.51 -0.44
CA GLY A 474 18.54 -17.65 -1.26
C GLY A 474 19.15 -17.26 -2.60
N TYR A 475 18.67 -16.19 -3.23
CA TYR A 475 19.20 -15.67 -4.50
C TYR A 475 20.62 -15.11 -4.37
N ILE A 476 20.92 -14.39 -3.29
CA ILE A 476 22.27 -13.86 -3.05
C ILE A 476 23.25 -14.99 -2.73
N VAL A 477 22.81 -15.98 -1.95
CA VAL A 477 23.62 -17.17 -1.64
C VAL A 477 23.86 -18.01 -2.91
N ASP A 478 22.85 -18.16 -3.78
CA ASP A 478 23.00 -18.82 -5.08
C ASP A 478 24.05 -18.13 -5.96
N SER A 479 24.02 -16.79 -6.03
CA SER A 479 25.00 -16.01 -6.79
C SER A 479 26.44 -16.28 -6.32
N LEU A 480 26.67 -16.45 -5.01
CA LEU A 480 27.98 -16.84 -4.49
C LEU A 480 28.37 -18.26 -4.95
N GLY A 481 27.46 -19.21 -4.83
CA GLY A 481 27.69 -20.56 -5.31
C GLY A 481 27.97 -20.63 -6.80
N TRP A 482 27.23 -19.84 -7.60
CA TRP A 482 27.43 -19.73 -9.04
C TRP A 482 28.77 -19.08 -9.40
N ALA A 483 29.16 -17.99 -8.71
CA ALA A 483 30.47 -17.37 -8.88
C ALA A 483 31.61 -18.39 -8.61
N LEU A 484 31.52 -19.17 -7.53
CA LEU A 484 32.47 -20.22 -7.23
C LEU A 484 32.49 -21.31 -8.33
N TYR A 485 31.33 -21.69 -8.85
CA TYR A 485 31.22 -22.63 -9.98
C TYR A 485 31.92 -22.08 -11.23
N ARG A 486 31.66 -20.82 -11.61
CA ARG A 486 32.29 -20.17 -12.78
C ARG A 486 33.81 -20.03 -12.62
N LEU A 487 34.32 -19.94 -11.39
CA LEU A 487 35.74 -19.94 -11.04
C LEU A 487 36.36 -21.34 -10.99
N GLY A 488 35.58 -22.42 -11.21
CA GLY A 488 36.02 -23.79 -11.10
C GLY A 488 36.27 -24.31 -9.68
N ARG A 489 35.82 -23.57 -8.67
CA ARG A 489 35.92 -23.87 -7.24
C ARG A 489 34.74 -24.74 -6.76
N TYR A 490 34.51 -25.87 -7.48
CA TYR A 490 33.30 -26.67 -7.36
C TYR A 490 33.08 -27.24 -5.94
N ASP A 491 34.16 -27.72 -5.27
CA ASP A 491 34.05 -28.27 -3.92
C ASP A 491 33.57 -27.20 -2.90
N GLU A 492 33.95 -25.94 -3.12
CA GLU A 492 33.52 -24.82 -2.28
C GLU A 492 32.10 -24.36 -2.64
N ALA A 493 31.69 -24.48 -3.89
CA ALA A 493 30.34 -24.15 -4.34
C ALA A 493 29.27 -25.07 -3.74
N VAL A 494 29.59 -26.37 -3.48
CA VAL A 494 28.62 -27.34 -2.99
C VAL A 494 27.89 -26.86 -1.72
N PRO A 495 28.56 -26.59 -0.59
CA PRO A 495 27.86 -26.21 0.63
C PRO A 495 27.09 -24.89 0.48
N VAL A 496 27.53 -23.96 -0.37
CA VAL A 496 26.87 -22.70 -0.62
C VAL A 496 25.57 -22.91 -1.40
N MET A 497 25.62 -23.71 -2.48
CA MET A 497 24.42 -24.05 -3.27
C MET A 497 23.44 -24.92 -2.48
N GLU A 498 23.93 -25.85 -1.64
CA GLU A 498 23.05 -26.59 -0.73
C GLU A 498 22.28 -25.62 0.21
N ARG A 499 22.98 -24.59 0.73
CA ARG A 499 22.33 -23.55 1.56
C ARG A 499 21.32 -22.71 0.77
N ALA A 500 21.64 -22.30 -0.45
CA ALA A 500 20.71 -21.56 -1.30
C ALA A 500 19.38 -22.33 -1.52
N VAL A 501 19.50 -23.62 -1.90
CA VAL A 501 18.33 -24.49 -2.09
C VAL A 501 17.61 -24.79 -0.76
N GLU A 502 18.29 -24.81 0.38
CA GLU A 502 17.64 -24.91 1.69
C GLU A 502 16.77 -23.69 2.00
N LEU A 503 17.24 -22.49 1.66
CA LEU A 503 16.50 -21.23 1.83
C LEU A 503 15.31 -21.14 0.87
N MET A 504 15.49 -21.57 -0.38
CA MET A 504 14.45 -21.49 -1.43
C MET A 504 14.25 -22.86 -2.13
N PRO A 505 13.63 -23.82 -1.45
CA PRO A 505 13.60 -25.21 -1.92
C PRO A 505 12.75 -25.44 -3.18
N THR A 506 11.85 -24.55 -3.51
CA THR A 506 10.95 -24.67 -4.68
C THR A 506 11.40 -23.82 -5.88
N ASP A 507 12.49 -23.09 -5.74
CA ASP A 507 13.03 -22.30 -6.85
C ASP A 507 13.66 -23.19 -7.91
N PRO A 508 13.24 -23.13 -9.20
CA PRO A 508 13.75 -24.02 -10.23
C PRO A 508 15.18 -23.69 -10.66
N ILE A 509 15.59 -22.41 -10.63
CA ILE A 509 16.94 -21.99 -11.04
C ILE A 509 17.97 -22.48 -10.03
N LEU A 510 17.73 -22.28 -8.73
CA LEU A 510 18.62 -22.74 -7.66
C LEU A 510 18.79 -24.26 -7.69
N ASN A 511 17.69 -25.00 -7.97
CA ASN A 511 17.77 -26.45 -8.12
C ASN A 511 18.58 -26.87 -9.37
N ASP A 512 18.49 -26.12 -10.48
CA ASP A 512 19.29 -26.40 -11.68
C ASP A 512 20.78 -26.14 -11.42
N HIS A 513 21.12 -24.98 -10.83
CA HIS A 513 22.48 -24.62 -10.46
C HIS A 513 23.12 -25.64 -9.50
N LEU A 514 22.40 -26.03 -8.43
CA LEU A 514 22.90 -27.10 -7.53
C LEU A 514 23.13 -28.42 -8.27
N GLY A 515 22.28 -28.74 -9.25
CA GLY A 515 22.46 -29.88 -10.12
C GLY A 515 23.78 -29.82 -10.91
N ASP A 516 24.07 -28.66 -11.49
CA ASP A 516 25.31 -28.43 -12.25
C ASP A 516 26.55 -28.54 -11.34
N VAL A 517 26.51 -27.96 -10.14
CA VAL A 517 27.59 -28.05 -9.15
C VAL A 517 27.80 -29.49 -8.70
N TYR A 518 26.75 -30.27 -8.40
CA TYR A 518 26.88 -31.69 -8.04
C TYR A 518 27.50 -32.52 -9.16
N TRP A 519 27.15 -32.26 -10.41
CA TRP A 519 27.73 -32.94 -11.55
C TRP A 519 29.25 -32.73 -11.63
N MET A 520 29.71 -31.47 -11.43
CA MET A 520 31.14 -31.15 -11.52
C MET A 520 31.98 -31.79 -10.41
N VAL A 521 31.39 -32.16 -9.29
CA VAL A 521 32.08 -32.92 -8.20
C VAL A 521 31.82 -34.43 -8.24
N GLY A 522 31.22 -34.95 -9.34
CA GLY A 522 30.98 -36.37 -9.55
C GLY A 522 29.82 -36.99 -8.76
N ARG A 523 28.91 -36.12 -8.26
CA ARG A 523 27.68 -36.52 -7.56
C ARG A 523 26.51 -36.65 -8.55
N ASP A 524 26.68 -37.46 -9.60
CA ASP A 524 25.78 -37.56 -10.76
C ASP A 524 24.32 -37.89 -10.41
N ARG A 525 24.10 -38.68 -9.34
CA ARG A 525 22.75 -39.07 -8.93
C ARG A 525 21.99 -37.90 -8.30
N GLU A 526 22.69 -37.17 -7.45
CA GLU A 526 22.16 -35.95 -6.82
C GLU A 526 21.94 -34.86 -7.87
N ALA A 527 22.86 -34.68 -8.82
CA ALA A 527 22.71 -33.78 -9.94
C ALA A 527 21.40 -34.03 -10.72
N ARG A 528 21.22 -35.31 -11.15
CA ARG A 528 20.00 -35.72 -11.86
C ARG A 528 18.73 -35.58 -11.02
N PHE A 529 18.83 -35.69 -9.70
CA PHE A 529 17.70 -35.45 -8.80
C PHE A 529 17.32 -33.97 -8.80
N GLN A 530 18.30 -33.09 -8.66
CA GLN A 530 18.05 -31.64 -8.63
C GLN A 530 17.52 -31.12 -9.98
N TRP A 531 18.06 -31.55 -11.12
CA TRP A 531 17.51 -31.17 -12.44
C TRP A 531 16.05 -31.63 -12.66
N ARG A 532 15.68 -32.83 -12.18
CA ARG A 532 14.27 -33.26 -12.22
C ARG A 532 13.40 -32.42 -11.32
N ARG A 533 13.93 -32.00 -10.18
CA ARG A 533 13.24 -31.14 -9.24
C ARG A 533 13.03 -29.72 -9.84
N ALA A 534 14.04 -29.15 -10.48
CA ALA A 534 13.93 -27.90 -11.23
C ALA A 534 12.79 -27.99 -12.25
N LEU A 535 12.74 -29.04 -13.07
CA LEU A 535 11.65 -29.25 -14.04
C LEU A 535 10.27 -29.43 -13.40
N SER A 536 10.18 -29.90 -12.16
CA SER A 536 8.90 -30.08 -11.48
C SER A 536 8.28 -28.77 -10.99
N PHE A 537 9.07 -27.68 -10.94
CA PHE A 537 8.62 -26.34 -10.57
C PHE A 537 8.39 -25.43 -11.78
N ALA A 538 8.56 -25.94 -13.00
CA ALA A 538 8.22 -25.21 -14.23
C ALA A 538 6.68 -24.97 -14.33
N PRO A 539 6.20 -23.88 -15.00
CA PRO A 539 7.01 -22.94 -15.77
C PRO A 539 7.70 -21.85 -14.94
N HIS A 540 8.85 -21.40 -15.41
CA HIS A 540 9.57 -20.22 -14.90
C HIS A 540 10.22 -19.51 -16.11
N PRO A 541 10.17 -18.18 -16.22
CA PRO A 541 10.63 -17.46 -17.40
C PRO A 541 12.12 -17.71 -17.72
N ASP A 542 12.99 -17.73 -16.71
CA ASP A 542 14.43 -17.89 -16.88
C ASP A 542 14.89 -19.35 -16.88
N LEU A 543 13.98 -20.32 -16.80
CA LEU A 543 14.34 -21.74 -16.76
C LEU A 543 14.52 -22.33 -18.15
N GLU A 544 15.73 -22.70 -18.50
CA GLU A 544 16.06 -23.37 -19.77
C GLU A 544 15.65 -24.86 -19.78
N VAL A 545 14.34 -25.10 -19.87
CA VAL A 545 13.74 -26.45 -19.75
C VAL A 545 14.41 -27.47 -20.70
N GLU A 546 14.67 -27.11 -21.95
CA GLU A 546 15.28 -28.02 -22.94
C GLU A 546 16.75 -28.30 -22.63
N ARG A 547 17.49 -27.32 -22.10
CA ARG A 547 18.86 -27.49 -21.61
C ARG A 547 18.91 -28.47 -20.47
N ILE A 548 18.02 -28.37 -19.49
CA ILE A 548 17.93 -29.29 -18.36
C ILE A 548 17.54 -30.69 -18.82
N ARG A 549 16.61 -30.84 -19.76
CA ARG A 549 16.29 -32.14 -20.35
C ARG A 549 17.52 -32.77 -21.03
N ARG A 550 18.29 -31.98 -21.74
CA ARG A 550 19.53 -32.40 -22.39
C ARG A 550 20.58 -32.85 -21.35
N LYS A 551 20.76 -32.09 -20.25
CA LYS A 551 21.62 -32.50 -19.12
C LYS A 551 21.20 -33.86 -18.54
N LEU A 552 19.92 -34.12 -18.39
CA LEU A 552 19.39 -35.40 -17.91
C LEU A 552 19.68 -36.56 -18.86
N ASP A 553 19.69 -36.33 -20.17
CA ASP A 553 19.92 -37.35 -21.17
C ASP A 553 21.41 -37.72 -21.32
N VAL A 554 22.26 -36.70 -21.51
CA VAL A 554 23.67 -36.93 -21.90
C VAL A 554 24.69 -36.53 -20.85
N GLY A 555 24.30 -35.80 -19.81
CA GLY A 555 25.20 -35.21 -18.81
C GLY A 555 25.60 -33.78 -19.15
N LEU A 556 26.00 -33.02 -18.12
CA LEU A 556 26.36 -31.61 -18.25
C LEU A 556 27.61 -31.37 -19.09
N ASP A 557 28.62 -32.24 -18.96
CA ASP A 557 29.87 -32.21 -19.71
C ASP A 557 29.66 -32.23 -21.24
N ILE A 558 28.70 -33.00 -21.71
CA ILE A 558 28.33 -33.04 -23.13
C ILE A 558 27.61 -31.76 -23.56
N VAL A 559 26.70 -31.28 -22.72
CA VAL A 559 25.97 -30.01 -23.00
C VAL A 559 26.95 -28.84 -23.11
N LEU A 560 27.86 -28.67 -22.15
CA LEU A 560 28.90 -27.63 -22.20
C LEU A 560 29.78 -27.75 -23.44
N SER A 561 30.17 -28.96 -23.86
CA SER A 561 30.96 -29.19 -25.08
C SER A 561 30.17 -28.84 -26.36
N GLU A 562 28.85 -29.07 -26.38
CA GLU A 562 27.98 -28.68 -27.50
C GLU A 562 27.84 -27.17 -27.59
N GLU A 563 27.72 -26.47 -26.45
CA GLU A 563 27.65 -25.02 -26.35
C GLU A 563 28.94 -24.33 -26.82
N GLU A 564 30.11 -24.84 -26.39
CA GLU A 564 31.41 -24.34 -26.84
C GLU A 564 31.61 -24.51 -28.37
N ALA A 565 31.24 -25.67 -28.92
CA ALA A 565 31.34 -25.93 -30.33
C ALA A 565 30.38 -25.05 -31.18
N GLY A 566 29.22 -24.66 -30.60
CA GLY A 566 28.28 -23.73 -31.22
C GLY A 566 28.76 -22.28 -31.22
N ALA A 567 29.48 -21.86 -30.18
CA ALA A 567 30.07 -20.52 -30.07
C ALA A 567 31.24 -20.27 -31.03
N ASP A 568 32.06 -21.30 -31.29
CA ASP A 568 33.19 -21.20 -32.22
C ASP A 568 32.78 -21.25 -33.72
N GLY A 569 31.51 -21.55 -34.00
CA GLY A 569 30.97 -21.70 -35.36
C GLY A 569 30.23 -20.48 -35.92
N ASN A 570 30.04 -19.44 -35.16
CA ASN A 570 29.44 -18.15 -35.54
C ASN A 570 30.53 -17.05 -35.56
#